data_b656d2da897489c3e60c1dc8bbc8d072
#
_entry.id   b656d2da897489c3e60c1dc8bbc8d072
#
_cell.length_a   1.000
_cell.length_b   1.000
_cell.length_c   1.000
_cell.angle_alpha   90.00
_cell.angle_beta   90.00
_cell.angle_gamma   90.00
#
_symmetry.space_group_name_H-M   'P 1'
#
loop_
_entity.id
_entity.type
_entity.pdbx_description
1 polymer ?
#
loop_
_entity_poly.entity_id
_entity_poly.type
_entity_poly.pdbx_seq_one_letter_code
_entity_poly.pdbx_strand_id
1 'polypeptide(L)'
;MNLTPELVRRDLTQEQYRLYRLIWGRFTACQMANAKYDNVAVEVSSAGYTFRATYSEMKFKGFTAVYEEAKDEESSELANPLPSLSEGQALALEKLIPEQQFTQPPARFTEATLIRAMEEKGIGRPSTYAPTISTITSHDYVIKEGKYLKPTPLGRVVTGLMKEHFADIVDLKFTNQMEEELDGIENGKAQWRDVLADFYGDFSKEMDEAEKAMDGVKLKVPDVLSDEYCDVCGRQMVVKKGRFGYFLACPGFPECTFTKPIVVEMPGKCPKCGGRILKRTSKKGYVFYACERGTDCGFITWDVPTKDFCPACGKTMFKHSGRGPLKSFCINEQCPNFVPEDKRTFKKKTPEEKAQAAAEKAAKAAEKAAAAEGEEEKKPAKKTAAKKTAAAKTTAKKTAAKTTAKKTTAKKTTAAKKTSTKKSADTEE
;
A
#
# COMPACT_ATOMS: atom_id res chain seq x y z
N MET A 1 27.03 7.76 6.29
CA MET A 1 25.57 7.72 6.54
C MET A 1 25.30 8.07 7.99
N ASN A 2 25.36 9.35 8.32
CA ASN A 2 25.29 9.78 9.73
C ASN A 2 23.85 9.99 10.23
N LEU A 3 22.86 9.98 9.32
CA LEU A 3 21.44 10.18 9.66
C LEU A 3 20.72 8.83 9.59
N THR A 4 20.71 8.10 10.71
CA THR A 4 19.93 6.87 10.81
C THR A 4 18.43 7.22 10.98
N PRO A 5 17.49 6.31 10.62
CA PRO A 5 16.07 6.55 10.79
C PRO A 5 15.68 6.96 12.22
N GLU A 6 16.33 6.38 13.22
CA GLU A 6 16.08 6.65 14.64
C GLU A 6 16.43 8.09 15.02
N LEU A 7 17.51 8.64 14.46
CA LEU A 7 17.96 10.01 14.73
C LEU A 7 16.98 11.04 14.18
N VAL A 8 16.48 10.83 12.94
CA VAL A 8 15.60 11.77 12.26
C VAL A 8 14.12 11.59 12.60
N ARG A 9 13.78 10.58 13.39
CA ARG A 9 12.38 10.25 13.73
C ARG A 9 11.60 11.42 14.35
N ARG A 10 12.28 12.33 15.06
CA ARG A 10 11.64 13.46 15.74
C ARG A 10 11.30 14.61 14.78
N ASP A 11 12.01 14.68 13.66
CA ASP A 11 11.91 15.76 12.67
C ASP A 11 10.95 15.43 11.54
N LEU A 12 10.50 14.16 11.45
CA LEU A 12 9.65 13.65 10.39
C LEU A 12 8.24 13.32 10.88
N THR A 13 7.26 13.49 9.99
CA THR A 13 5.92 12.90 10.22
C THR A 13 5.99 11.38 10.17
N GLN A 14 4.97 10.70 10.69
CA GLN A 14 4.94 9.22 10.69
C GLN A 14 5.02 8.63 9.27
N GLU A 15 4.40 9.27 8.28
CA GLU A 15 4.42 8.84 6.88
C GLU A 15 5.82 9.08 6.27
N GLN A 16 6.39 10.26 6.49
CA GLN A 16 7.76 10.58 6.07
C GLN A 16 8.79 9.65 6.71
N TYR A 17 8.64 9.34 8.00
CA TYR A 17 9.54 8.41 8.69
C TYR A 17 9.51 7.01 8.09
N ARG A 18 8.31 6.48 7.75
CA ARG A 18 8.17 5.17 7.10
C ARG A 18 8.87 5.15 5.74
N LEU A 19 8.65 6.17 4.93
CA LEU A 19 9.30 6.29 3.62
C LEU A 19 10.81 6.44 3.77
N TYR A 20 11.28 7.31 4.67
CA TYR A 20 12.71 7.50 4.94
C TYR A 20 13.38 6.20 5.36
N ARG A 21 12.76 5.44 6.28
CA ARG A 21 13.27 4.14 6.73
C ARG A 21 13.40 3.15 5.56
N LEU A 22 12.43 3.13 4.66
CA LEU A 22 12.45 2.26 3.49
C LEU A 22 13.61 2.62 2.55
N ILE A 23 13.74 3.90 2.21
CA ILE A 23 14.80 4.41 1.32
C ILE A 23 16.17 4.17 1.96
N TRP A 24 16.34 4.52 3.23
CA TRP A 24 17.59 4.33 3.97
C TRP A 24 17.96 2.85 4.05
N GLY A 25 17.00 1.99 4.35
CA GLY A 25 17.17 0.55 4.39
C GLY A 25 17.65 -0.01 3.05
N ARG A 26 16.98 0.34 1.95
CA ARG A 26 17.34 -0.11 0.60
C ARG A 26 18.73 0.39 0.20
N PHE A 27 18.99 1.67 0.41
CA PHE A 27 20.30 2.26 0.10
C PHE A 27 21.44 1.62 0.90
N THR A 28 21.23 1.39 2.20
CA THR A 28 22.23 0.73 3.04
C THR A 28 22.44 -0.72 2.61
N ALA A 29 21.38 -1.45 2.32
CA ALA A 29 21.41 -2.83 1.85
C ALA A 29 22.23 -2.99 0.57
N CYS A 30 22.14 -2.04 -0.37
CA CYS A 30 22.92 -2.06 -1.62
C CYS A 30 24.45 -1.99 -1.38
N GLN A 31 24.90 -1.51 -0.22
CA GLN A 31 26.31 -1.42 0.14
C GLN A 31 26.76 -2.58 1.05
N MET A 32 25.86 -3.50 1.40
CA MET A 32 26.14 -4.63 2.28
C MET A 32 26.46 -5.89 1.49
N ALA A 33 27.15 -6.83 2.14
CA ALA A 33 27.41 -8.15 1.56
C ALA A 33 26.12 -8.95 1.37
N ASN A 34 26.13 -9.86 0.39
CA ASN A 34 25.01 -10.74 0.10
C ASN A 34 24.70 -11.67 1.27
N ALA A 35 23.41 -12.00 1.44
CA ALA A 35 22.98 -13.06 2.33
C ALA A 35 23.51 -14.43 1.83
N LYS A 36 23.87 -15.32 2.75
CA LYS A 36 24.33 -16.68 2.43
C LYS A 36 23.34 -17.68 2.98
N TYR A 37 22.94 -18.61 2.12
CA TYR A 37 22.03 -19.69 2.45
C TYR A 37 22.71 -21.03 2.18
N ASP A 38 22.52 -21.99 3.08
CA ASP A 38 22.82 -23.39 2.83
C ASP A 38 21.53 -24.06 2.35
N ASN A 39 21.58 -24.57 1.13
CA ASN A 39 20.46 -25.28 0.53
C ASN A 39 20.74 -26.77 0.55
N VAL A 40 19.86 -27.50 1.20
CA VAL A 40 19.90 -28.96 1.26
C VAL A 40 18.76 -29.52 0.41
N ALA A 41 19.10 -30.36 -0.55
CA ALA A 41 18.14 -31.12 -1.34
C ALA A 41 18.36 -32.60 -1.04
N VAL A 42 17.31 -33.29 -0.62
CA VAL A 42 17.33 -34.71 -0.31
C VAL A 42 16.43 -35.44 -1.29
N GLU A 43 16.97 -36.48 -1.92
CA GLU A 43 16.21 -37.38 -2.77
C GLU A 43 16.19 -38.78 -2.11
N VAL A 44 14.98 -39.27 -1.89
CA VAL A 44 14.74 -40.61 -1.28
C VAL A 44 14.12 -41.49 -2.33
N SER A 45 14.80 -42.58 -2.66
CA SER A 45 14.29 -43.57 -3.61
C SER A 45 13.67 -44.76 -2.90
N SER A 46 12.43 -45.12 -3.25
CA SER A 46 11.74 -46.29 -2.71
C SER A 46 10.83 -46.93 -3.77
N ALA A 47 10.97 -48.21 -4.00
CA ALA A 47 10.13 -49.00 -4.93
C ALA A 47 9.97 -48.38 -6.33
N GLY A 48 11.03 -47.72 -6.86
CA GLY A 48 11.01 -47.07 -8.17
C GLY A 48 10.44 -45.67 -8.20
N TYR A 49 10.04 -45.12 -7.04
CA TYR A 49 9.58 -43.73 -6.87
C TYR A 49 10.66 -42.88 -6.19
N THR A 50 10.75 -41.62 -6.59
CA THR A 50 11.67 -40.65 -5.99
C THR A 50 10.87 -39.58 -5.22
N PHE A 51 11.15 -39.44 -3.94
CA PHE A 51 10.61 -38.39 -3.08
C PHE A 51 11.69 -37.31 -2.91
N ARG A 52 11.31 -36.05 -3.07
CA ARG A 52 12.25 -34.92 -2.98
C ARG A 52 11.81 -33.97 -1.86
N ALA A 53 12.75 -33.62 -1.00
CA ALA A 53 12.59 -32.60 0.01
C ALA A 53 13.71 -31.54 -0.12
N THR A 54 13.38 -30.28 0.00
CA THR A 54 14.35 -29.17 -0.05
C THR A 54 14.21 -28.32 1.18
N TYR A 55 15.36 -27.87 1.71
CA TYR A 55 15.41 -26.97 2.86
C TYR A 55 16.50 -25.92 2.62
N SER A 56 16.20 -24.68 3.02
CA SER A 56 17.14 -23.56 2.89
C SER A 56 17.33 -22.90 4.26
N GLU A 57 18.54 -22.92 4.77
CA GLU A 57 18.91 -22.29 6.04
C GLU A 57 19.75 -21.04 5.80
N MET A 58 19.37 -19.93 6.40
CA MET A 58 20.14 -18.70 6.33
C MET A 58 21.33 -18.76 7.30
N LYS A 59 22.56 -18.88 6.77
CA LYS A 59 23.79 -18.88 7.56
C LYS A 59 24.32 -17.49 7.85
N PHE A 60 24.15 -16.57 6.92
CA PHE A 60 24.59 -15.20 7.08
C PHE A 60 23.56 -14.24 6.52
N LYS A 61 23.08 -13.33 7.36
CA LYS A 61 22.01 -12.40 7.00
C LYS A 61 22.40 -11.39 5.91
N GLY A 62 23.66 -10.93 5.90
CA GLY A 62 24.10 -9.92 4.94
C GLY A 62 23.14 -8.71 4.92
N PHE A 63 22.73 -8.26 3.74
CA PHE A 63 21.83 -7.12 3.56
C PHE A 63 20.43 -7.33 4.14
N THR A 64 19.96 -8.57 4.29
CA THR A 64 18.64 -8.85 4.85
C THR A 64 18.51 -8.47 6.33
N ALA A 65 19.64 -8.18 7.01
CA ALA A 65 19.62 -7.65 8.37
C ALA A 65 19.02 -6.23 8.46
N VAL A 66 19.05 -5.47 7.36
CA VAL A 66 18.62 -4.07 7.31
C VAL A 66 17.38 -3.89 6.41
N TYR A 67 17.30 -4.64 5.33
CA TYR A 67 16.24 -4.55 4.35
C TYR A 67 15.77 -5.94 3.92
N GLU A 68 14.49 -6.19 4.10
CA GLU A 68 13.81 -7.38 3.62
C GLU A 68 12.70 -6.92 2.69
N GLU A 69 12.71 -7.40 1.46
CA GLU A 69 11.69 -7.08 0.47
C GLU A 69 10.39 -7.80 0.82
N ALA A 70 9.28 -7.06 0.82
CA ALA A 70 7.98 -7.65 1.06
C ALA A 70 7.68 -8.65 -0.07
N LYS A 71 7.50 -9.92 0.29
CA LYS A 71 7.08 -10.95 -0.68
C LYS A 71 5.61 -10.74 -1.04
N ASP A 72 5.31 -10.65 -2.33
CA ASP A 72 3.95 -10.52 -2.85
C ASP A 72 3.12 -11.80 -2.66
N GLU A 73 3.79 -12.95 -2.62
CA GLU A 73 3.19 -14.25 -2.37
C GLU A 73 3.47 -14.70 -0.93
N GLU A 74 2.45 -15.19 -0.27
CA GLU A 74 2.60 -15.95 0.97
C GLU A 74 3.24 -17.30 0.61
N SER A 75 4.55 -17.31 0.41
CA SER A 75 5.27 -18.57 0.45
C SER A 75 5.18 -19.08 1.89
N SER A 76 4.20 -19.90 2.14
CA SER A 76 4.00 -20.64 3.39
C SER A 76 5.01 -21.77 3.56
N GLU A 77 6.24 -21.56 3.04
CA GLU A 77 7.33 -22.46 3.32
C GLU A 77 7.90 -22.16 4.73
N LEU A 78 7.13 -22.51 5.73
CA LEU A 78 7.69 -23.03 6.97
C LEU A 78 8.26 -24.42 6.62
N ALA A 79 9.35 -24.43 5.85
CA ALA A 79 10.11 -25.64 5.64
C ALA A 79 10.63 -26.05 7.00
N ASN A 80 10.08 -27.14 7.54
CA ASN A 80 10.63 -27.75 8.74
C ASN A 80 12.10 -28.07 8.45
N PRO A 81 13.04 -27.76 9.35
CA PRO A 81 14.44 -28.09 9.17
C PRO A 81 14.57 -29.59 8.91
N LEU A 82 15.27 -29.94 7.85
CA LEU A 82 15.60 -31.34 7.59
C LEU A 82 16.64 -31.84 8.60
N PRO A 83 16.47 -33.06 9.13
CA PRO A 83 17.48 -33.65 9.99
C PRO A 83 18.79 -33.85 9.24
N SER A 84 19.89 -34.00 9.95
CA SER A 84 21.17 -34.38 9.36
C SER A 84 21.08 -35.78 8.78
N LEU A 85 21.15 -35.89 7.46
CA LEU A 85 21.11 -37.14 6.71
C LEU A 85 22.45 -37.38 6.02
N SER A 86 22.83 -38.66 5.87
CA SER A 86 24.01 -39.11 5.14
C SER A 86 23.59 -39.78 3.83
N GLU A 87 24.45 -39.69 2.81
CA GLU A 87 24.21 -40.39 1.56
C GLU A 87 24.14 -41.92 1.79
N GLY A 88 23.16 -42.56 1.17
CA GLY A 88 22.93 -44.01 1.35
C GLY A 88 22.30 -44.42 2.67
N GLN A 89 21.88 -43.47 3.50
CA GLN A 89 21.18 -43.76 4.76
C GLN A 89 19.83 -44.42 4.49
N ALA A 90 19.56 -45.57 5.11
CA ALA A 90 18.25 -46.19 5.07
C ALA A 90 17.26 -45.44 5.98
N LEU A 91 16.11 -45.10 5.41
CA LEU A 91 15.01 -44.40 6.10
C LEU A 91 13.83 -45.37 6.22
N ALA A 92 13.19 -45.42 7.40
CA ALA A 92 11.96 -46.18 7.61
C ALA A 92 10.75 -45.30 7.19
N LEU A 93 9.86 -45.83 6.37
CA LEU A 93 8.60 -45.19 6.03
C LEU A 93 7.61 -45.32 7.21
N GLU A 94 7.27 -44.21 7.83
CA GLU A 94 6.28 -44.16 8.91
C GLU A 94 4.85 -44.11 8.33
N LYS A 95 4.62 -43.20 7.42
CA LYS A 95 3.29 -42.97 6.83
C LYS A 95 3.38 -42.35 5.47
N LEU A 96 2.57 -42.84 4.53
CA LEU A 96 2.32 -42.20 3.23
C LEU A 96 1.04 -41.36 3.31
N ILE A 97 1.14 -40.09 2.99
CA ILE A 97 0.01 -39.16 3.00
C ILE A 97 -0.24 -38.70 1.56
N PRO A 98 -1.15 -39.38 0.83
CA PRO A 98 -1.49 -38.97 -0.53
C PRO A 98 -2.43 -37.74 -0.48
N GLU A 99 -2.04 -36.65 -1.11
CA GLU A 99 -2.86 -35.45 -1.27
C GLU A 99 -2.99 -35.10 -2.74
N GLN A 100 -4.22 -34.90 -3.21
CA GLN A 100 -4.48 -34.41 -4.54
C GLN A 100 -4.28 -32.90 -4.55
N GLN A 101 -3.32 -32.43 -5.36
CA GLN A 101 -3.06 -31.02 -5.57
C GLN A 101 -3.61 -30.57 -6.92
N PHE A 102 -4.14 -29.36 -6.96
CA PHE A 102 -4.62 -28.71 -8.17
C PHE A 102 -3.80 -27.46 -8.44
N THR A 103 -3.51 -27.20 -9.70
CA THR A 103 -2.90 -25.93 -10.11
C THR A 103 -3.82 -24.76 -9.74
N GLN A 104 -3.27 -23.77 -9.10
CA GLN A 104 -4.01 -22.57 -8.74
C GLN A 104 -4.01 -21.57 -9.91
N PRO A 105 -5.11 -20.83 -10.15
CA PRO A 105 -5.10 -19.75 -11.13
C PRO A 105 -4.13 -18.65 -10.68
N PRO A 106 -3.65 -17.80 -11.64
CA PRO A 106 -2.82 -16.65 -11.30
C PRO A 106 -3.46 -15.79 -10.21
N ALA A 107 -2.66 -15.34 -9.27
CA ALA A 107 -3.13 -14.48 -8.19
C ALA A 107 -3.70 -13.16 -8.75
N ARG A 108 -4.69 -12.59 -8.06
CA ARG A 108 -5.20 -11.27 -8.42
C ARG A 108 -4.12 -10.21 -8.19
N PHE A 109 -4.18 -9.13 -8.96
CA PHE A 109 -3.28 -8.00 -8.77
C PHE A 109 -3.42 -7.39 -7.38
N THR A 110 -2.28 -7.10 -6.78
CA THR A 110 -2.15 -6.12 -5.70
C THR A 110 -1.86 -4.75 -6.32
N GLU A 111 -1.88 -3.66 -5.53
CA GLU A 111 -1.46 -2.35 -6.05
C GLU A 111 -0.01 -2.40 -6.58
N ALA A 112 0.89 -3.11 -5.89
CA ALA A 112 2.29 -3.23 -6.28
C ALA A 112 2.47 -4.05 -7.57
N THR A 113 1.82 -5.21 -7.67
CA THR A 113 1.94 -6.06 -8.87
C THR A 113 1.25 -5.44 -10.08
N LEU A 114 0.19 -4.63 -9.88
CA LEU A 114 -0.42 -3.86 -10.96
C LEU A 114 0.53 -2.78 -11.48
N ILE A 115 1.19 -2.02 -10.58
CA ILE A 115 2.20 -1.02 -10.98
C ILE A 115 3.33 -1.69 -11.76
N ARG A 116 3.85 -2.82 -11.27
CA ARG A 116 4.90 -3.59 -11.98
C ARG A 116 4.45 -3.99 -13.39
N ALA A 117 3.23 -4.51 -13.52
CA ALA A 117 2.68 -4.89 -14.83
C ALA A 117 2.47 -3.68 -15.76
N MET A 118 2.11 -2.51 -15.24
CA MET A 118 2.03 -1.27 -16.01
C MET A 118 3.42 -0.83 -16.47
N GLU A 119 4.42 -0.88 -15.59
CA GLU A 119 5.82 -0.53 -15.89
C GLU A 119 6.40 -1.47 -16.96
N GLU A 120 6.25 -2.79 -16.81
CA GLU A 120 6.72 -3.80 -17.77
C GLU A 120 6.09 -3.64 -19.16
N LYS A 121 4.87 -3.13 -19.23
CA LYS A 121 4.14 -2.88 -20.48
C LYS A 121 4.29 -1.45 -21.00
N GLY A 122 5.05 -0.58 -20.34
CA GLY A 122 5.24 0.82 -20.71
C GLY A 122 3.99 1.69 -20.57
N ILE A 123 3.01 1.28 -19.75
CA ILE A 123 1.74 1.98 -19.54
C ILE A 123 1.87 2.93 -18.35
N GLY A 124 1.76 4.23 -18.61
CA GLY A 124 1.94 5.26 -17.59
C GLY A 124 3.39 5.53 -17.24
N ARG A 125 3.57 6.43 -16.29
CA ARG A 125 4.88 6.84 -15.76
C ARG A 125 4.81 6.90 -14.23
N PRO A 126 5.92 7.00 -13.50
CA PRO A 126 5.91 7.03 -12.02
C PRO A 126 4.95 8.06 -11.43
N SER A 127 4.74 9.19 -12.10
CA SER A 127 3.80 10.23 -11.66
C SER A 127 2.33 9.85 -11.83
N THR A 128 1.99 8.93 -12.75
CA THR A 128 0.60 8.56 -13.08
C THR A 128 0.13 7.25 -12.46
N TYR A 129 1.03 6.34 -12.02
CA TYR A 129 0.63 5.05 -11.47
C TYR A 129 -0.32 5.16 -10.27
N ALA A 130 0.05 5.93 -9.27
CA ALA A 130 -0.77 6.08 -8.07
C ALA A 130 -2.11 6.81 -8.33
N PRO A 131 -2.15 7.91 -9.10
CA PRO A 131 -3.40 8.52 -9.55
C PRO A 131 -4.32 7.56 -10.29
N THR A 132 -3.81 6.75 -11.21
CA THR A 132 -4.59 5.76 -11.97
C THR A 132 -5.28 4.76 -11.04
N ILE A 133 -4.54 4.15 -10.10
CA ILE A 133 -5.12 3.21 -9.11
C ILE A 133 -6.16 3.91 -8.25
N SER A 134 -5.89 5.13 -7.82
CA SER A 134 -6.84 5.93 -7.03
C SER A 134 -8.13 6.21 -7.82
N THR A 135 -8.02 6.52 -9.11
CA THR A 135 -9.14 6.81 -9.99
C THR A 135 -10.04 5.58 -10.19
N ILE A 136 -9.46 4.43 -10.58
CA ILE A 136 -10.25 3.21 -10.80
C ILE A 136 -10.95 2.72 -9.53
N THR A 137 -10.35 2.98 -8.35
CA THR A 137 -10.94 2.64 -7.06
C THR A 137 -12.02 3.64 -6.65
N SER A 138 -11.82 4.94 -6.87
CA SER A 138 -12.78 6.00 -6.52
C SER A 138 -14.05 5.96 -7.38
N HIS A 139 -13.93 5.50 -8.63
CA HIS A 139 -15.05 5.27 -9.54
C HIS A 139 -15.78 3.93 -9.29
N ASP A 140 -15.36 3.15 -8.30
CA ASP A 140 -15.87 1.82 -7.99
C ASP A 140 -15.76 0.83 -9.16
N TYR A 141 -14.83 1.01 -10.09
CA TYR A 141 -14.55 -0.01 -11.11
C TYR A 141 -13.84 -1.21 -10.52
N VAL A 142 -13.04 -0.96 -9.49
CA VAL A 142 -12.27 -1.94 -8.74
C VAL A 142 -12.46 -1.69 -7.24
N ILE A 143 -12.61 -2.76 -6.47
CA ILE A 143 -12.59 -2.72 -5.00
C ILE A 143 -11.36 -3.43 -4.47
N LYS A 144 -10.92 -3.04 -3.27
CA LYS A 144 -9.80 -3.65 -2.57
C LYS A 144 -10.31 -4.65 -1.53
N GLU A 145 -10.05 -5.94 -1.77
CA GLU A 145 -10.29 -7.02 -0.82
C GLU A 145 -8.96 -7.44 -0.18
N GLY A 146 -8.71 -7.02 1.06
CA GLY A 146 -7.42 -7.19 1.73
C GLY A 146 -6.30 -6.47 0.95
N LYS A 147 -5.34 -7.23 0.42
CA LYS A 147 -4.25 -6.71 -0.42
C LYS A 147 -4.58 -6.76 -1.93
N TYR A 148 -5.62 -7.47 -2.34
CA TYR A 148 -5.94 -7.72 -3.75
C TYR A 148 -6.96 -6.74 -4.32
N LEU A 149 -6.83 -6.47 -5.62
CA LEU A 149 -7.76 -5.68 -6.41
C LEU A 149 -8.75 -6.61 -7.11
N LYS A 150 -10.04 -6.33 -6.98
CA LYS A 150 -11.12 -7.12 -7.57
C LYS A 150 -12.01 -6.24 -8.43
N PRO A 151 -12.24 -6.57 -9.71
CA PRO A 151 -13.14 -5.81 -10.55
C PRO A 151 -14.60 -5.95 -10.07
N THR A 152 -15.33 -4.85 -10.08
CA THR A 152 -16.75 -4.83 -9.75
C THR A 152 -17.62 -5.19 -10.97
N PRO A 153 -18.90 -5.51 -10.78
CA PRO A 153 -19.83 -5.64 -11.90
C PRO A 153 -19.90 -4.39 -12.78
N LEU A 154 -19.87 -3.20 -12.16
CA LEU A 154 -19.80 -1.92 -12.88
C LEU A 154 -18.54 -1.83 -13.74
N GLY A 155 -17.38 -2.12 -13.15
CA GLY A 155 -16.09 -2.11 -13.88
C GLY A 155 -16.09 -3.06 -15.08
N ARG A 156 -16.69 -4.24 -14.93
CA ARG A 156 -16.82 -5.21 -16.05
C ARG A 156 -17.67 -4.68 -17.18
N VAL A 157 -18.84 -4.06 -16.87
CA VAL A 157 -19.72 -3.48 -17.88
C VAL A 157 -19.05 -2.32 -18.60
N VAL A 158 -18.41 -1.41 -17.87
CA VAL A 158 -17.68 -0.28 -18.46
C VAL A 158 -16.51 -0.78 -19.33
N THR A 159 -15.72 -1.75 -18.86
CA THR A 159 -14.64 -2.33 -19.66
C THR A 159 -15.17 -3.04 -20.91
N GLY A 160 -16.31 -3.73 -20.81
CA GLY A 160 -16.98 -4.34 -21.96
C GLY A 160 -17.34 -3.31 -23.02
N LEU A 161 -18.03 -2.24 -22.59
CA LEU A 161 -18.40 -1.13 -23.45
C LEU A 161 -17.19 -0.48 -24.16
N MET A 162 -16.14 -0.20 -23.38
CA MET A 162 -14.91 0.40 -23.93
C MET A 162 -14.25 -0.50 -24.97
N LYS A 163 -14.23 -1.82 -24.75
CA LYS A 163 -13.68 -2.77 -25.70
C LYS A 163 -14.52 -2.93 -26.97
N GLU A 164 -15.81 -2.71 -26.88
CA GLU A 164 -16.73 -2.83 -28.02
C GLU A 164 -16.66 -1.60 -28.94
N HIS A 165 -16.56 -0.40 -28.38
CA HIS A 165 -16.65 0.86 -29.13
C HIS A 165 -15.33 1.60 -29.29
N PHE A 166 -14.31 1.30 -28.47
CA PHE A 166 -13.03 1.98 -28.42
C PHE A 166 -11.88 0.96 -28.29
N ALA A 167 -11.93 -0.06 -29.14
CA ALA A 167 -11.00 -1.19 -29.06
C ALA A 167 -9.53 -0.75 -29.15
N ASP A 168 -9.23 0.17 -30.06
CA ASP A 168 -7.89 0.66 -30.31
C ASP A 168 -7.34 1.46 -29.13
N ILE A 169 -8.17 2.32 -28.53
CA ILE A 169 -7.78 3.15 -27.37
C ILE A 169 -7.52 2.29 -26.11
N VAL A 170 -8.27 1.19 -25.96
CA VAL A 170 -8.12 0.28 -24.81
C VAL A 170 -6.97 -0.71 -25.01
N ASP A 171 -6.38 -0.79 -26.19
CA ASP A 171 -5.20 -1.65 -26.42
C ASP A 171 -4.01 -1.14 -25.61
N LEU A 172 -3.30 -2.10 -25.00
CA LEU A 172 -2.10 -1.83 -24.22
C LEU A 172 -0.97 -1.25 -25.08
N LYS A 173 -0.89 -1.66 -26.35
CA LYS A 173 0.10 -1.15 -27.31
C LYS A 173 -0.14 0.31 -27.66
N PHE A 174 -1.39 0.69 -27.86
CA PHE A 174 -1.76 2.08 -28.10
C PHE A 174 -1.35 2.99 -26.95
N THR A 175 -1.66 2.57 -25.71
CA THR A 175 -1.30 3.35 -24.53
C THR A 175 0.21 3.50 -24.39
N ASN A 176 0.97 2.43 -24.65
CA ASN A 176 2.44 2.46 -24.65
C ASN A 176 2.99 3.41 -25.71
N GLN A 177 2.48 3.32 -26.95
CA GLN A 177 2.88 4.20 -28.05
C GLN A 177 2.60 5.66 -27.75
N MET A 178 1.43 5.98 -27.20
CA MET A 178 1.09 7.34 -26.79
C MET A 178 2.06 7.89 -25.72
N GLU A 179 2.43 7.06 -24.74
CA GLU A 179 3.42 7.46 -23.73
C GLU A 179 4.82 7.71 -24.36
N GLU A 180 5.22 6.90 -25.36
CA GLU A 180 6.48 7.12 -26.10
C GLU A 180 6.45 8.39 -26.95
N GLU A 181 5.31 8.71 -27.58
CA GLU A 181 5.10 9.95 -28.32
C GLU A 181 5.16 11.18 -27.40
N LEU A 182 4.57 11.09 -26.20
CA LEU A 182 4.66 12.15 -25.18
C LEU A 182 6.10 12.34 -24.69
N ASP A 183 6.86 11.26 -24.48
CA ASP A 183 8.29 11.34 -24.20
C ASP A 183 9.07 11.96 -25.37
N GLY A 184 8.63 11.69 -26.61
CA GLY A 184 9.17 12.31 -27.83
C GLY A 184 8.98 13.82 -27.85
N ILE A 185 7.82 14.31 -27.40
CA ILE A 185 7.53 15.76 -27.26
C ILE A 185 8.42 16.36 -26.18
N GLU A 186 8.55 15.73 -25.01
CA GLU A 186 9.41 16.18 -23.91
C GLU A 186 10.87 16.34 -24.37
N ASN A 187 11.34 15.38 -25.18
CA ASN A 187 12.71 15.40 -25.73
C ASN A 187 12.87 16.29 -26.98
N GLY A 188 11.83 17.02 -27.39
CA GLY A 188 11.86 17.93 -28.57
C GLY A 188 11.96 17.20 -29.92
N LYS A 189 11.61 15.91 -30.00
CA LYS A 189 11.64 15.09 -31.22
C LYS A 189 10.34 15.16 -32.00
N ALA A 190 9.24 15.48 -31.36
CA ALA A 190 7.90 15.54 -31.95
C ALA A 190 7.21 16.86 -31.54
N GLN A 191 6.27 17.31 -32.37
CA GLN A 191 5.43 18.45 -32.05
C GLN A 191 4.11 17.97 -31.44
N TRP A 192 3.74 18.52 -30.31
CA TRP A 192 2.52 18.10 -29.59
C TRP A 192 1.23 18.27 -30.41
N ARG A 193 1.22 19.24 -31.33
CA ARG A 193 0.04 19.48 -32.19
C ARG A 193 -0.17 18.37 -33.20
N ASP A 194 0.91 17.85 -33.76
CA ASP A 194 0.85 16.79 -34.75
C ASP A 194 0.37 15.47 -34.08
N VAL A 195 0.96 15.10 -32.96
CA VAL A 195 0.54 13.95 -32.14
C VAL A 195 -0.94 14.06 -31.75
N LEU A 196 -1.38 15.23 -31.31
CA LEU A 196 -2.77 15.44 -30.92
C LEU A 196 -3.74 15.39 -32.12
N ALA A 197 -3.33 15.90 -33.30
CA ALA A 197 -4.14 15.87 -34.51
C ALA A 197 -4.33 14.45 -35.03
N ASP A 198 -3.28 13.65 -35.02
CA ASP A 198 -3.31 12.26 -35.42
C ASP A 198 -4.24 11.44 -34.51
N PHE A 199 -4.08 11.58 -33.19
CA PHE A 199 -4.95 10.94 -32.22
C PHE A 199 -6.42 11.36 -32.39
N TYR A 200 -6.70 12.67 -32.47
CA TYR A 200 -8.07 13.19 -32.43
C TYR A 200 -8.88 12.84 -33.68
N GLY A 201 -8.19 12.68 -34.84
CA GLY A 201 -8.85 12.32 -36.09
C GLY A 201 -9.60 10.98 -36.05
N ASP A 202 -8.97 9.97 -35.49
CA ASP A 202 -9.55 8.63 -35.38
C ASP A 202 -10.47 8.53 -34.17
N PHE A 203 -10.08 9.11 -33.03
CA PHE A 203 -10.93 9.19 -31.84
C PHE A 203 -12.29 9.86 -32.11
N SER A 204 -12.33 10.92 -32.92
CA SER A 204 -13.58 11.62 -33.25
C SER A 204 -14.54 10.72 -34.04
N LYS A 205 -14.03 9.90 -34.96
CA LYS A 205 -14.83 8.95 -35.73
C LYS A 205 -15.42 7.86 -34.84
N GLU A 206 -14.57 7.24 -34.00
CA GLU A 206 -15.00 6.22 -33.03
C GLU A 206 -16.06 6.76 -32.08
N MET A 207 -15.92 8.03 -31.62
CA MET A 207 -16.89 8.69 -30.76
C MET A 207 -18.23 8.86 -31.45
N ASP A 208 -18.25 9.34 -32.70
CA ASP A 208 -19.48 9.51 -33.50
C ASP A 208 -20.20 8.18 -33.77
N GLU A 209 -19.42 7.12 -34.00
CA GLU A 209 -19.96 5.76 -34.19
C GLU A 209 -20.53 5.19 -32.89
N ALA A 210 -19.80 5.36 -31.77
CA ALA A 210 -20.25 4.91 -30.47
C ALA A 210 -21.52 5.66 -30.02
N GLU A 211 -21.62 6.98 -30.26
CA GLU A 211 -22.80 7.77 -29.92
C GLU A 211 -24.04 7.27 -30.68
N LYS A 212 -23.91 6.98 -31.99
CA LYS A 212 -24.98 6.41 -32.80
C LYS A 212 -25.39 5.02 -32.36
N ALA A 213 -24.39 4.15 -32.02
CA ALA A 213 -24.66 2.79 -31.59
C ALA A 213 -25.32 2.73 -30.20
N MET A 214 -25.05 3.71 -29.35
CA MET A 214 -25.57 3.78 -27.98
C MET A 214 -26.87 4.58 -27.87
N ASP A 215 -27.35 5.18 -28.93
CA ASP A 215 -28.60 5.97 -28.87
C ASP A 215 -29.77 5.11 -28.39
N GLY A 216 -30.41 5.54 -27.30
CA GLY A 216 -31.51 4.82 -26.64
C GLY A 216 -31.11 3.54 -25.88
N VAL A 217 -29.85 3.12 -25.87
CA VAL A 217 -29.35 1.93 -25.15
C VAL A 217 -29.14 2.24 -23.67
N LYS A 218 -29.82 1.48 -22.79
CA LYS A 218 -29.57 1.55 -21.33
C LYS A 218 -28.84 0.32 -20.84
N LEU A 219 -27.57 0.46 -20.58
CA LEU A 219 -26.79 -0.61 -20.00
C LEU A 219 -27.22 -0.87 -18.55
N LYS A 220 -27.53 -2.13 -18.24
CA LYS A 220 -27.86 -2.57 -16.89
C LYS A 220 -26.63 -3.21 -16.26
N VAL A 221 -26.19 -2.64 -15.13
CA VAL A 221 -25.19 -3.28 -14.30
C VAL A 221 -25.84 -4.47 -13.60
N PRO A 222 -25.28 -5.69 -13.66
CA PRO A 222 -25.81 -6.85 -12.95
C PRO A 222 -25.94 -6.56 -11.45
N ASP A 223 -27.11 -6.88 -10.90
CA ASP A 223 -27.37 -6.72 -9.47
C ASP A 223 -26.55 -7.74 -8.66
N VAL A 224 -25.97 -7.30 -7.57
CA VAL A 224 -25.28 -8.19 -6.61
C VAL A 224 -26.31 -8.68 -5.61
N LEU A 225 -26.54 -9.98 -5.59
CA LEU A 225 -27.45 -10.61 -4.63
C LEU A 225 -26.91 -10.48 -3.21
N SER A 226 -27.79 -10.21 -2.27
CA SER A 226 -27.53 -10.19 -0.83
C SER A 226 -28.07 -11.48 -0.20
N ASP A 227 -27.56 -11.87 0.96
CA ASP A 227 -28.11 -12.99 1.74
C ASP A 227 -29.43 -12.65 2.44
N GLU A 228 -29.92 -11.41 2.34
CA GLU A 228 -31.17 -10.97 2.96
C GLU A 228 -32.35 -11.05 1.98
N TYR A 229 -33.52 -11.32 2.54
CA TYR A 229 -34.78 -11.41 1.81
C TYR A 229 -35.68 -10.22 2.13
N CYS A 230 -36.53 -9.87 1.19
CA CYS A 230 -37.51 -8.80 1.32
C CYS A 230 -38.60 -9.17 2.32
N ASP A 231 -38.79 -8.38 3.36
CA ASP A 231 -39.82 -8.62 4.39
C ASP A 231 -41.26 -8.49 3.87
N VAL A 232 -41.47 -7.88 2.66
CA VAL A 232 -42.78 -7.67 2.06
C VAL A 232 -43.15 -8.76 1.06
N CYS A 233 -42.23 -9.17 0.18
CA CYS A 233 -42.54 -10.10 -0.92
C CYS A 233 -41.69 -11.37 -0.94
N GLY A 234 -40.77 -11.56 0.02
CA GLY A 234 -39.92 -12.75 0.16
C GLY A 234 -38.84 -12.90 -0.92
N ARG A 235 -38.70 -12.00 -1.89
CA ARG A 235 -37.66 -12.07 -2.92
C ARG A 235 -36.30 -11.74 -2.31
N GLN A 236 -35.24 -12.41 -2.76
CA GLN A 236 -33.87 -12.12 -2.34
C GLN A 236 -33.50 -10.68 -2.72
N MET A 237 -32.99 -9.91 -1.77
CA MET A 237 -32.64 -8.51 -1.98
C MET A 237 -31.34 -8.33 -2.75
N VAL A 238 -31.21 -7.22 -3.42
CA VAL A 238 -30.02 -6.85 -4.19
C VAL A 238 -29.35 -5.61 -3.63
N VAL A 239 -28.03 -5.58 -3.71
CA VAL A 239 -27.23 -4.42 -3.28
C VAL A 239 -27.26 -3.39 -4.39
N LYS A 240 -27.79 -2.20 -4.10
CA LYS A 240 -27.77 -1.05 -5.02
C LYS A 240 -27.02 0.14 -4.43
N LYS A 241 -26.42 0.95 -5.30
CA LYS A 241 -25.75 2.19 -4.91
C LYS A 241 -26.73 3.36 -5.02
N GLY A 242 -27.01 4.01 -3.91
CA GLY A 242 -27.79 5.24 -3.86
C GLY A 242 -26.92 6.47 -3.61
N ARG A 243 -27.56 7.65 -3.54
CA ARG A 243 -26.87 8.93 -3.29
C ARG A 243 -26.07 8.95 -1.97
N PHE A 244 -26.47 8.16 -0.98
CA PHE A 244 -25.89 8.14 0.36
C PHE A 244 -25.08 6.86 0.65
N GLY A 245 -24.79 6.04 -0.35
CA GLY A 245 -24.06 4.78 -0.22
C GLY A 245 -24.86 3.57 -0.70
N TYR A 246 -24.36 2.39 -0.35
CA TYR A 246 -24.99 1.13 -0.71
C TYR A 246 -26.19 0.83 0.20
N PHE A 247 -27.25 0.26 -0.37
CA PHE A 247 -28.44 -0.19 0.34
C PHE A 247 -28.98 -1.46 -0.31
N LEU A 248 -29.80 -2.19 0.43
CA LEU A 248 -30.53 -3.35 -0.08
C LEU A 248 -31.85 -2.89 -0.68
N ALA A 249 -32.11 -3.30 -1.91
CA ALA A 249 -33.37 -3.02 -2.61
C ALA A 249 -34.03 -4.34 -3.01
N CYS A 250 -35.36 -4.33 -3.02
CA CYS A 250 -36.11 -5.44 -3.58
C CYS A 250 -36.01 -5.42 -5.11
N PRO A 251 -35.69 -6.55 -5.78
CA PRO A 251 -35.67 -6.62 -7.24
C PRO A 251 -37.05 -6.52 -7.87
N GLY A 252 -38.12 -6.61 -7.07
CA GLY A 252 -39.51 -6.49 -7.54
C GLY A 252 -39.98 -5.06 -7.81
N PHE A 253 -39.08 -4.07 -7.88
CA PHE A 253 -39.43 -2.71 -8.26
C PHE A 253 -39.95 -2.68 -9.72
N PRO A 254 -41.06 -1.95 -10.03
CA PRO A 254 -41.80 -1.02 -9.19
C PRO A 254 -42.92 -1.62 -8.30
N GLU A 255 -43.26 -2.90 -8.41
CA GLU A 255 -44.33 -3.56 -7.63
C GLU A 255 -44.02 -3.59 -6.13
N CYS A 256 -42.74 -3.81 -5.77
CA CYS A 256 -42.27 -3.78 -4.40
C CYS A 256 -41.14 -2.75 -4.24
N THR A 257 -41.43 -1.69 -3.51
CA THR A 257 -40.48 -0.57 -3.28
C THR A 257 -39.69 -0.72 -1.99
N PHE A 258 -39.69 -1.90 -1.37
CA PHE A 258 -39.04 -2.13 -0.10
C PHE A 258 -37.51 -1.99 -0.21
N THR A 259 -36.94 -1.21 0.70
CA THR A 259 -35.47 -1.00 0.80
C THR A 259 -35.02 -1.10 2.23
N LYS A 260 -33.81 -1.62 2.44
CA LYS A 260 -33.20 -1.80 3.76
C LYS A 260 -31.78 -1.24 3.75
N PRO A 261 -31.37 -0.47 4.75
CA PRO A 261 -29.97 -0.01 4.85
C PRO A 261 -29.05 -1.18 5.13
N ILE A 262 -27.86 -1.20 4.52
CA ILE A 262 -26.85 -2.18 4.85
C ILE A 262 -26.29 -1.83 6.23
N VAL A 263 -26.45 -2.78 7.16
CA VAL A 263 -26.04 -2.62 8.55
C VAL A 263 -24.66 -3.26 8.74
N VAL A 264 -23.69 -2.45 9.10
CA VAL A 264 -22.36 -2.93 9.46
C VAL A 264 -22.26 -2.92 10.99
N GLU A 265 -22.19 -4.11 11.58
CA GLU A 265 -21.99 -4.24 13.01
C GLU A 265 -20.55 -3.91 13.39
N MET A 266 -20.40 -3.11 14.43
CA MET A 266 -19.10 -2.70 14.94
C MET A 266 -18.72 -3.54 16.15
N PRO A 267 -17.40 -3.75 16.38
CA PRO A 267 -16.96 -4.46 17.58
C PRO A 267 -17.34 -3.68 18.85
N GLY A 268 -17.66 -4.44 19.92
CA GLY A 268 -18.05 -3.88 21.21
C GLY A 268 -19.56 -3.71 21.38
N LYS A 269 -19.97 -3.36 22.57
CA LYS A 269 -21.37 -3.20 22.98
C LYS A 269 -21.69 -1.76 23.35
N CYS A 270 -22.94 -1.37 23.18
CA CYS A 270 -23.43 -0.05 23.55
C CYS A 270 -23.15 0.24 25.05
N PRO A 271 -22.47 1.33 25.41
CA PRO A 271 -22.14 1.66 26.79
C PRO A 271 -23.37 2.02 27.65
N LYS A 272 -24.52 2.37 27.03
CA LYS A 272 -25.79 2.68 27.70
C LYS A 272 -26.63 1.46 27.98
N CYS A 273 -26.88 0.61 26.95
CA CYS A 273 -27.86 -0.47 27.07
C CYS A 273 -27.31 -1.87 26.77
N GLY A 274 -26.00 -2.02 26.44
CA GLY A 274 -25.38 -3.31 26.13
C GLY A 274 -25.72 -3.90 24.76
N GLY A 275 -26.59 -3.24 23.95
CA GLY A 275 -26.95 -3.69 22.62
C GLY A 275 -25.81 -3.50 21.59
N ARG A 276 -26.03 -3.92 20.34
CA ARG A 276 -25.05 -3.81 19.26
C ARG A 276 -24.84 -2.37 18.84
N ILE A 277 -23.62 -2.05 18.42
CA ILE A 277 -23.27 -0.74 17.84
C ILE A 277 -23.18 -0.90 16.33
N LEU A 278 -23.90 -0.05 15.59
CA LEU A 278 -23.99 -0.08 14.15
C LEU A 278 -23.32 1.13 13.53
N LYS A 279 -22.55 0.91 12.46
CA LYS A 279 -22.03 1.98 11.61
C LYS A 279 -23.15 2.48 10.71
N ARG A 280 -23.40 3.78 10.74
CA ARG A 280 -24.42 4.46 9.91
C ARG A 280 -23.81 5.64 9.17
N THR A 281 -24.42 6.04 8.07
CA THR A 281 -24.03 7.23 7.30
C THR A 281 -25.17 8.26 7.37
N SER A 282 -24.83 9.50 7.70
CA SER A 282 -25.77 10.60 7.74
C SER A 282 -26.17 11.05 6.33
N LYS A 283 -27.25 11.83 6.19
CA LYS A 283 -27.70 12.44 4.92
C LYS A 283 -26.62 13.30 4.24
N LYS A 284 -25.65 13.80 5.00
CA LYS A 284 -24.50 14.59 4.51
C LYS A 284 -23.27 13.73 4.17
N GLY A 285 -23.35 12.39 4.24
CA GLY A 285 -22.25 11.47 3.94
C GLY A 285 -21.29 11.20 5.11
N TYR A 286 -21.51 11.79 6.28
CA TYR A 286 -20.66 11.55 7.44
C TYR A 286 -20.99 10.22 8.12
N VAL A 287 -19.97 9.44 8.44
CA VAL A 287 -20.09 8.18 9.19
C VAL A 287 -20.22 8.46 10.67
N PHE A 288 -21.21 7.84 11.32
CA PHE A 288 -21.40 7.86 12.76
C PHE A 288 -21.76 6.46 13.27
N TYR A 289 -21.68 6.27 14.56
CA TYR A 289 -21.95 5.01 15.22
C TYR A 289 -23.12 5.17 16.19
N ALA A 290 -24.10 4.29 16.10
CA ALA A 290 -25.33 4.36 16.88
C ALA A 290 -25.72 2.99 17.42
N CYS A 291 -26.45 2.96 18.54
CA CYS A 291 -27.05 1.72 19.04
C CYS A 291 -28.12 1.20 18.08
N GLU A 292 -28.25 -0.14 17.99
CA GLU A 292 -29.29 -0.80 17.21
C GLU A 292 -30.72 -0.39 17.63
N ARG A 293 -30.92 -0.09 18.93
CA ARG A 293 -32.20 0.35 19.48
C ARG A 293 -32.58 1.78 19.11
N GLY A 294 -31.75 2.48 18.30
CA GLY A 294 -32.05 3.79 17.75
C GLY A 294 -32.43 4.81 18.82
N THR A 295 -33.63 5.40 18.68
CA THR A 295 -34.16 6.45 19.57
C THR A 295 -34.41 5.98 20.99
N ASP A 296 -34.75 4.71 21.20
CA ASP A 296 -35.05 4.18 22.54
C ASP A 296 -33.82 4.14 23.46
N CYS A 297 -32.65 3.91 22.90
CA CYS A 297 -31.39 4.01 23.62
C CYS A 297 -30.76 5.40 23.52
N GLY A 298 -30.92 6.09 22.38
CA GLY A 298 -30.38 7.41 22.10
C GLY A 298 -28.85 7.49 22.08
N PHE A 299 -28.13 6.36 22.02
CA PHE A 299 -26.67 6.38 21.95
C PHE A 299 -26.18 6.61 20.53
N ILE A 300 -25.47 7.73 20.33
CA ILE A 300 -24.84 8.11 19.05
C ILE A 300 -23.44 8.65 19.38
N THR A 301 -22.45 8.30 18.55
CA THR A 301 -21.10 8.84 18.65
C THR A 301 -20.43 8.91 17.28
N TRP A 302 -19.49 9.85 17.14
CA TRP A 302 -18.58 9.96 15.99
C TRP A 302 -17.29 9.17 16.18
N ASP A 303 -17.04 8.70 17.40
CA ASP A 303 -15.86 7.94 17.76
C ASP A 303 -16.03 6.47 17.38
N VAL A 304 -14.98 5.87 16.84
CA VAL A 304 -14.99 4.49 16.34
C VAL A 304 -14.93 3.50 17.50
N PRO A 305 -15.91 2.59 17.67
CA PRO A 305 -15.85 1.52 18.66
C PRO A 305 -14.67 0.59 18.43
N THR A 306 -13.98 0.18 19.49
CA THR A 306 -12.87 -0.77 19.45
C THR A 306 -13.27 -2.12 20.02
N LYS A 307 -12.41 -3.13 19.84
CA LYS A 307 -12.57 -4.44 20.48
C LYS A 307 -12.20 -4.43 21.96
N ASP A 308 -11.57 -3.34 22.43
CA ASP A 308 -11.04 -3.24 23.77
C ASP A 308 -12.13 -2.80 24.75
N PHE A 309 -12.07 -3.29 25.96
CA PHE A 309 -12.95 -2.93 27.06
C PHE A 309 -12.17 -2.11 28.11
N CYS A 310 -12.84 -1.15 28.71
CA CYS A 310 -12.25 -0.33 29.76
C CYS A 310 -11.93 -1.18 31.01
N PRO A 311 -10.67 -1.17 31.50
CA PRO A 311 -10.30 -1.98 32.66
C PRO A 311 -11.00 -1.56 33.96
N ALA A 312 -11.47 -0.31 34.05
CA ALA A 312 -12.14 0.19 35.25
C ALA A 312 -13.65 -0.05 35.26
N CYS A 313 -14.34 0.00 34.10
CA CYS A 313 -15.81 -0.13 34.06
C CYS A 313 -16.32 -1.23 33.12
N GLY A 314 -15.46 -2.00 32.46
CA GLY A 314 -15.83 -3.11 31.56
C GLY A 314 -16.59 -2.70 30.29
N LYS A 315 -16.82 -1.41 30.02
CA LYS A 315 -17.55 -0.93 28.85
C LYS A 315 -16.61 -0.76 27.66
N THR A 316 -17.15 -0.82 26.44
CA THR A 316 -16.43 -0.65 25.17
C THR A 316 -15.63 0.65 25.16
N MET A 317 -14.38 0.57 24.71
CA MET A 317 -13.52 1.73 24.47
C MET A 317 -13.68 2.23 23.03
N PHE A 318 -13.38 3.51 22.82
CA PHE A 318 -13.55 4.18 21.54
C PHE A 318 -12.25 4.84 21.10
N LYS A 319 -12.13 5.04 19.78
CA LYS A 319 -11.04 5.81 19.15
C LYS A 319 -11.63 6.99 18.41
N HIS A 320 -10.96 8.11 18.42
CA HIS A 320 -11.35 9.22 17.57
C HIS A 320 -11.14 8.85 16.08
N SER A 321 -12.06 9.28 15.20
CA SER A 321 -12.03 8.97 13.74
C SER A 321 -11.02 9.81 12.94
N GLY A 322 -9.88 10.20 13.54
CA GLY A 322 -8.82 10.99 12.91
C GLY A 322 -7.60 10.16 12.47
N ARG A 323 -6.73 10.74 11.61
CA ARG A 323 -5.43 10.16 11.27
C ARG A 323 -4.47 10.28 12.47
N GLY A 324 -3.95 9.15 12.96
CA GLY A 324 -2.91 9.09 14.00
C GLY A 324 -3.05 7.90 14.95
N PRO A 325 -2.01 7.54 15.72
CA PRO A 325 -2.07 6.50 16.73
C PRO A 325 -2.78 7.06 17.99
N LEU A 326 -4.09 7.14 17.91
CA LEU A 326 -4.92 7.61 19.02
C LEU A 326 -5.13 6.45 19.99
N LYS A 327 -4.81 6.68 21.27
CA LYS A 327 -5.13 5.75 22.35
C LYS A 327 -6.64 5.60 22.46
N SER A 328 -7.09 4.36 22.71
CA SER A 328 -8.49 4.11 23.02
C SER A 328 -8.85 4.82 24.34
N PHE A 329 -10.05 5.37 24.43
CA PHE A 329 -10.55 6.08 25.60
C PHE A 329 -11.95 5.59 26.02
N CYS A 330 -12.30 5.82 27.26
CA CYS A 330 -13.62 5.50 27.81
C CYS A 330 -14.54 6.72 27.70
N ILE A 331 -15.78 6.50 27.23
CA ILE A 331 -16.82 7.55 27.12
C ILE A 331 -17.89 7.47 28.21
N ASN A 332 -17.74 6.57 29.18
CA ASN A 332 -18.67 6.46 30.29
C ASN A 332 -18.37 7.54 31.34
N GLU A 333 -19.24 8.50 31.50
CA GLU A 333 -19.11 9.66 32.41
C GLU A 333 -18.89 9.25 33.86
N GLN A 334 -19.37 8.10 34.28
CA GLN A 334 -19.22 7.58 35.65
C GLN A 334 -17.92 6.81 35.87
N CYS A 335 -17.02 6.75 34.88
CA CYS A 335 -15.79 5.98 34.93
C CYS A 335 -14.59 6.87 35.27
N PRO A 336 -13.67 6.45 36.17
CA PRO A 336 -12.45 7.22 36.45
C PRO A 336 -11.56 7.39 35.19
N ASN A 337 -11.69 6.53 34.18
CA ASN A 337 -11.00 6.63 32.92
C ASN A 337 -11.80 7.40 31.84
N PHE A 338 -12.80 8.16 32.23
CA PHE A 338 -13.59 8.98 31.33
C PHE A 338 -12.74 10.08 30.68
N VAL A 339 -12.87 10.23 29.37
CA VAL A 339 -12.24 11.33 28.62
C VAL A 339 -13.34 12.22 28.04
N PRO A 340 -13.48 13.47 28.48
CA PRO A 340 -14.49 14.39 27.98
C PRO A 340 -14.22 14.77 26.53
N GLU A 341 -15.28 15.17 25.81
CA GLU A 341 -15.28 15.34 24.35
C GLU A 341 -14.26 16.38 23.85
N ASP A 342 -14.05 17.46 24.61
CA ASP A 342 -13.06 18.50 24.35
C ASP A 342 -11.60 17.99 24.37
N LYS A 343 -11.32 16.92 25.13
CA LYS A 343 -10.00 16.27 25.24
C LYS A 343 -9.79 15.10 24.25
N ARG A 344 -10.85 14.67 23.56
CA ARG A 344 -10.79 13.58 22.54
C ARG A 344 -10.24 14.06 21.21
N THR A 345 -10.34 15.35 20.90
CA THR A 345 -9.89 15.94 19.63
C THR A 345 -8.50 16.54 19.77
N PHE A 346 -7.64 16.30 18.76
CA PHE A 346 -6.44 17.12 18.59
C PHE A 346 -6.87 18.54 18.18
N LYS A 347 -7.02 19.45 19.14
CA LYS A 347 -7.02 20.88 18.81
C LYS A 347 -5.67 21.16 18.14
N LYS A 348 -5.68 21.58 16.87
CA LYS A 348 -4.49 22.19 16.26
C LYS A 348 -4.14 23.38 17.14
N LYS A 349 -3.06 23.26 17.92
CA LYS A 349 -2.54 24.39 18.71
C LYS A 349 -2.36 25.56 17.78
N THR A 350 -2.87 26.71 18.17
CA THR A 350 -2.62 27.97 17.44
C THR A 350 -1.11 28.23 17.38
N PRO A 351 -0.62 29.03 16.42
CA PRO A 351 0.80 29.37 16.36
C PRO A 351 1.34 29.92 17.69
N GLU A 352 0.52 30.66 18.43
CA GLU A 352 0.86 31.23 19.77
C GLU A 352 0.96 30.16 20.86
N GLU A 353 0.02 29.19 20.89
CA GLU A 353 0.08 28.05 21.83
C GLU A 353 1.26 27.11 21.53
N LYS A 354 1.70 27.03 20.26
CA LYS A 354 2.91 26.28 19.87
C LYS A 354 4.17 27.00 20.36
N ALA A 355 4.21 28.32 20.25
CA ALA A 355 5.33 29.14 20.73
C ALA A 355 5.45 29.06 22.25
N GLN A 356 4.33 29.18 22.99
CA GLN A 356 4.30 29.04 24.45
C GLN A 356 4.73 27.64 24.90
N ALA A 357 4.24 26.56 24.24
CA ALA A 357 4.64 25.21 24.58
C ALA A 357 6.12 24.91 24.23
N ALA A 358 6.68 25.59 23.24
CA ALA A 358 8.10 25.50 22.90
C ALA A 358 8.95 26.25 23.96
N ALA A 359 8.52 27.41 24.36
CA ALA A 359 9.17 28.20 25.45
C ALA A 359 9.16 27.47 26.78
N GLU A 360 8.05 26.84 27.16
CA GLU A 360 7.93 26.04 28.40
C GLU A 360 8.81 24.78 28.35
N LYS A 361 8.93 24.13 27.15
CA LYS A 361 9.86 23.02 26.97
C LYS A 361 11.32 23.45 27.06
N ALA A 362 11.66 24.60 26.50
CA ALA A 362 13.00 25.17 26.60
C ALA A 362 13.36 25.54 28.03
N ALA A 363 12.43 26.14 28.79
CA ALA A 363 12.61 26.46 30.23
C ALA A 363 12.83 25.18 31.06
N LYS A 364 12.03 24.13 30.87
CA LYS A 364 12.21 22.83 31.55
C LYS A 364 13.48 22.10 31.16
N ALA A 365 13.97 22.31 29.94
CA ALA A 365 15.25 21.74 29.47
C ALA A 365 16.43 22.49 30.10
N ALA A 366 16.34 23.82 30.23
CA ALA A 366 17.34 24.64 30.89
C ALA A 366 17.40 24.35 32.42
N GLU A 367 16.27 24.17 33.07
CA GLU A 367 16.17 23.79 34.49
C GLU A 367 16.79 22.39 34.74
N LYS A 368 16.57 21.45 33.82
CA LYS A 368 17.15 20.10 33.87
C LYS A 368 18.67 20.09 33.60
N ALA A 369 19.16 20.99 32.75
CA ALA A 369 20.58 21.18 32.50
C ALA A 369 21.28 21.81 33.71
N ALA A 370 20.66 22.83 34.34
CA ALA A 370 21.15 23.47 35.57
C ALA A 370 21.18 22.50 36.77
N ALA A 371 20.20 21.57 36.85
CA ALA A 371 20.17 20.53 37.88
C ALA A 371 21.27 19.46 37.66
N ALA A 372 21.66 19.22 36.40
CA ALA A 372 22.75 18.26 36.05
C ALA A 372 24.15 18.85 36.33
N GLU A 373 24.35 20.18 36.21
CA GLU A 373 25.62 20.83 36.53
C GLU A 373 25.83 20.96 38.07
N GLY A 374 24.77 20.91 38.87
CA GLY A 374 24.84 20.90 40.32
C GLY A 374 25.25 19.57 40.97
N GLU A 375 25.26 18.45 40.24
CA GLU A 375 25.64 17.11 40.72
C GLU A 375 27.10 16.74 40.42
N GLU A 376 27.82 17.48 39.57
CA GLU A 376 29.21 17.20 39.23
C GLU A 376 30.28 17.78 40.19
N GLU A 377 29.88 18.61 41.14
CA GLU A 377 30.81 19.24 42.13
C GLU A 377 31.10 18.41 43.39
N LYS A 378 30.61 17.18 43.51
CA LYS A 378 30.86 16.32 44.68
C LYS A 378 31.33 14.92 44.32
N LYS A 379 32.53 14.80 43.71
CA LYS A 379 33.36 13.59 43.88
C LYS A 379 34.86 13.91 43.83
N PRO A 380 35.67 13.41 44.78
CA PRO A 380 37.05 13.82 44.94
C PRO A 380 38.01 13.13 43.96
N ALA A 381 39.03 13.88 43.59
CA ALA A 381 40.13 13.52 42.74
C ALA A 381 40.88 12.24 43.13
N LYS A 382 41.17 11.35 42.19
CA LYS A 382 42.26 10.39 42.28
C LYS A 382 43.20 10.58 41.09
N LYS A 383 44.41 10.95 41.45
CA LYS A 383 45.62 11.14 40.59
C LYS A 383 46.05 9.86 39.88
N THR A 384 46.51 9.97 38.63
CA THR A 384 47.77 9.42 38.05
C THR A 384 47.85 9.98 36.61
N ALA A 385 48.75 10.88 36.39
CA ALA A 385 50.12 10.89 35.93
C ALA A 385 50.32 10.47 34.45
N ALA A 386 50.56 11.48 33.64
CA ALA A 386 51.62 11.76 32.71
C ALA A 386 51.85 10.89 31.44
N LYS A 387 51.80 11.53 30.26
CA LYS A 387 52.92 11.82 29.33
C LYS A 387 52.34 12.55 28.10
N LYS A 388 52.60 13.85 27.97
CA LYS A 388 53.47 14.57 27.02
C LYS A 388 53.70 13.85 25.67
N THR A 389 53.46 14.48 24.49
CA THR A 389 54.10 15.65 23.85
C THR A 389 53.29 15.99 22.59
N ALA A 390 52.94 17.19 22.36
CA ALA A 390 53.54 18.27 21.58
C ALA A 390 53.12 18.30 20.13
N ALA A 391 52.41 19.35 19.79
CA ALA A 391 52.72 20.56 19.01
C ALA A 391 52.57 20.33 17.49
N ALA A 392 52.10 21.18 16.62
CA ALA A 392 51.82 22.60 16.62
C ALA A 392 51.01 22.94 15.37
N LYS A 393 50.10 23.96 15.43
CA LYS A 393 50.01 25.16 14.59
C LYS A 393 50.37 25.02 13.08
N THR A 394 49.55 25.47 12.14
CA THR A 394 49.35 26.86 11.74
C THR A 394 48.35 26.98 10.56
N THR A 395 47.36 27.86 10.71
CA THR A 395 46.91 28.97 9.90
C THR A 395 46.82 28.89 8.36
N ALA A 396 45.61 29.04 7.88
CA ALA A 396 45.09 30.15 7.06
C ALA A 396 45.59 30.36 5.61
N LYS A 397 44.68 30.46 4.68
CA LYS A 397 44.31 31.62 3.84
C LYS A 397 43.95 31.23 2.41
N LYS A 398 42.72 31.58 2.04
CA LYS A 398 42.27 32.29 0.83
C LYS A 398 43.06 32.13 -0.49
N THR A 399 42.39 31.79 -1.61
CA THR A 399 41.89 32.70 -2.67
C THR A 399 41.52 31.92 -3.94
N ALA A 400 40.39 32.15 -4.42
CA ALA A 400 39.85 32.49 -5.74
C ALA A 400 40.70 32.33 -7.02
N ALA A 401 40.02 31.90 -8.04
CA ALA A 401 39.97 32.38 -9.44
C ALA A 401 40.28 31.29 -10.48
N LYS A 402 39.26 31.01 -11.30
CA LYS A 402 39.02 31.45 -12.70
C LYS A 402 39.74 30.67 -13.81
N THR A 403 38.87 30.16 -14.71
CA THR A 403 38.96 30.08 -16.18
C THR A 403 40.05 29.22 -16.83
N THR A 404 39.70 28.28 -17.72
CA THR A 404 39.43 28.48 -19.15
C THR A 404 39.33 27.16 -19.89
N ALA A 405 38.53 27.18 -20.93
CA ALA A 405 38.27 26.20 -21.97
C ALA A 405 39.49 25.79 -22.81
N LYS A 406 39.39 24.55 -23.41
CA LYS A 406 39.81 24.24 -24.81
C LYS A 406 39.47 22.80 -25.09
N LYS A 407 38.49 22.49 -25.90
CA LYS A 407 38.43 22.18 -27.34
C LYS A 407 39.64 21.44 -27.91
N THR A 408 39.44 20.22 -28.42
CA THR A 408 39.84 19.74 -29.75
C THR A 408 39.56 18.25 -29.87
N THR A 409 38.70 17.89 -30.78
CA THR A 409 38.74 17.30 -32.11
C THR A 409 39.05 15.81 -32.23
N ALA A 410 38.07 15.11 -32.65
CA ALA A 410 37.93 14.20 -33.80
C ALA A 410 39.06 13.23 -34.17
N LYS A 411 38.71 11.94 -34.32
CA LYS A 411 39.07 11.21 -35.56
C LYS A 411 38.19 10.01 -35.78
N LYS A 412 37.60 9.98 -36.91
CA LYS A 412 36.96 8.98 -37.70
C LYS A 412 37.90 7.82 -38.10
N THR A 413 37.40 6.58 -38.21
CA THR A 413 37.71 5.60 -39.27
C THR A 413 36.63 4.51 -39.18
N THR A 414 35.73 4.36 -40.02
CA THR A 414 35.44 3.80 -41.36
C THR A 414 35.88 2.37 -41.57
N ALA A 415 34.93 1.64 -42.14
CA ALA A 415 34.95 0.52 -43.09
C ALA A 415 35.04 -0.89 -42.46
N ALA A 416 34.41 -1.92 -42.93
CA ALA A 416 33.59 -2.23 -44.11
C ALA A 416 32.98 -3.64 -43.89
N LYS A 417 31.72 -3.86 -44.22
CA LYS A 417 31.14 -4.57 -45.38
C LYS A 417 31.63 -6.00 -45.67
N LYS A 418 30.71 -6.97 -45.63
CA LYS A 418 30.37 -8.00 -46.64
C LYS A 418 29.43 -9.02 -46.02
N THR A 419 28.16 -9.10 -46.40
CA THR A 419 27.50 -9.86 -47.51
C THR A 419 27.75 -11.34 -47.53
N SER A 420 26.69 -12.12 -47.42
CA SER A 420 26.18 -13.14 -48.35
C SER A 420 25.09 -13.95 -47.65
N THR A 421 23.86 -13.85 -48.07
CA THR A 421 23.09 -14.51 -49.11
C THR A 421 22.86 -15.99 -48.92
N LYS A 422 21.56 -16.28 -49.01
CA LYS A 422 20.88 -17.44 -49.61
C LYS A 422 20.55 -18.60 -48.69
N LYS A 423 19.35 -19.00 -48.68
CA LYS A 423 18.28 -19.46 -49.46
C LYS A 423 17.68 -20.72 -48.88
N SER A 424 16.41 -20.74 -48.88
CA SER A 424 15.38 -21.71 -49.29
C SER A 424 15.11 -22.84 -48.31
N ALA A 425 13.94 -23.18 -48.06
CA ALA A 425 12.66 -23.38 -48.68
C ALA A 425 12.02 -24.59 -47.99
N ASP A 426 10.69 -24.50 -47.89
CA ASP A 426 9.71 -25.61 -47.96
C ASP A 426 9.77 -26.69 -46.87
N THR A 427 8.75 -27.21 -46.31
CA THR A 427 7.35 -27.48 -46.67
C THR A 427 6.65 -28.07 -45.44
N GLU A 428 5.34 -27.79 -45.33
CA GLU A 428 4.23 -28.67 -44.92
C GLU A 428 4.39 -29.66 -43.72
N GLU A 429 3.65 -29.52 -42.69
CA GLU A 429 2.33 -30.11 -42.37
C GLU A 429 1.67 -29.39 -41.19
#